data_becbf62043c5641bef1c5ce1f2968c7b
#
_entry.id   becbf62043c5641bef1c5ce1f2968c7b
#
_cell.length_a   1.000
_cell.length_b   1.000
_cell.length_c   1.000
_cell.angle_alpha   90.00
_cell.angle_beta   90.00
_cell.angle_gamma   90.00
#
_symmetry.space_group_name_H-M   'P 1'
#
loop_
_entity.id
_entity.type
_entity.pdbx_description
1 polymer ?
#
loop_
_entity_poly.entity_id
_entity_poly.type
_entity_poly.pdbx_seq_one_letter_code
_entity_poly.pdbx_strand_id
1 'polypeptide(L)'
;NVLAEKLNITLPIETHLLQACVSEPVKPVLDGVVTFGAGHFYISQSDKGEMVMGGDLDGYNSYAQKGNLPTIQHVLTGGIALFPFLSRLKMLRTWGGIMDMSMDGSPIIDKTHIDGLYLNCGWCYGGFKSVPSSGWTFAHTIAQDRVHELNSGFSLNRFSKGYLLDEKGLGTKTWIS
;
A
#
# COMPACT_ATOMS: atom_id res chain seq x y z
N ASN A 1 10.08 6.88 -8.63
CA ASN A 1 11.16 6.61 -9.63
C ASN A 1 11.85 7.88 -10.13
N VAL A 2 11.14 8.98 -10.37
CA VAL A 2 11.68 10.19 -11.02
C VAL A 2 13.00 10.72 -10.41
N LEU A 3 13.16 10.67 -9.08
CA LEU A 3 14.42 11.08 -8.46
C LEU A 3 15.53 10.06 -8.71
N ALA A 4 15.24 8.77 -8.59
CA ALA A 4 16.20 7.69 -8.79
C ALA A 4 16.69 7.63 -10.25
N GLU A 5 15.80 7.84 -11.21
CA GLU A 5 16.12 7.89 -12.64
C GLU A 5 17.12 8.99 -12.99
N LYS A 6 17.05 10.15 -12.32
CA LYS A 6 18.06 11.22 -12.48
C LYS A 6 19.46 10.81 -12.05
N LEU A 7 19.57 9.76 -11.27
CA LEU A 7 20.82 9.18 -10.77
C LEU A 7 21.16 7.85 -11.45
N ASN A 8 20.47 7.55 -12.56
CA ASN A 8 20.60 6.28 -13.31
C ASN A 8 20.31 5.04 -12.42
N ILE A 9 19.43 5.17 -11.44
CA ILE A 9 18.96 4.06 -10.62
C ILE A 9 17.53 3.73 -11.07
N THR A 10 17.34 2.51 -11.58
CA THR A 10 16.00 2.00 -11.94
C THR A 10 15.41 1.26 -10.75
N LEU A 11 14.26 1.73 -10.27
CA LEU A 11 13.49 1.07 -9.23
C LEU A 11 12.27 0.37 -9.86
N PRO A 12 12.07 -0.93 -9.63
CA PRO A 12 10.89 -1.65 -10.12
C PRO A 12 9.67 -1.33 -9.22
N ILE A 13 9.26 -0.07 -9.24
CA ILE A 13 8.16 0.47 -8.45
C ILE A 13 7.21 1.19 -9.39
N GLU A 14 5.93 0.87 -9.28
CA GLU A 14 4.82 1.58 -9.92
C GLU A 14 3.99 2.30 -8.88
N THR A 15 3.33 3.38 -9.30
CA THR A 15 2.42 4.14 -8.44
C THR A 15 0.99 3.81 -8.78
N HIS A 16 0.21 3.39 -7.79
CA HIS A 16 -1.21 3.12 -7.93
C HIS A 16 -2.01 3.94 -6.93
N LEU A 17 -3.22 4.34 -7.32
CA LEU A 17 -4.08 5.10 -6.46
C LEU A 17 -4.93 4.16 -5.60
N LEU A 18 -4.67 4.12 -4.30
CA LEU A 18 -5.53 3.46 -3.32
C LEU A 18 -6.69 4.39 -2.97
N GLN A 19 -7.91 3.88 -3.06
CA GLN A 19 -9.10 4.70 -2.88
C GLN A 19 -9.88 4.31 -1.64
N ALA A 20 -10.50 5.32 -1.04
CA ALA A 20 -11.36 5.17 0.12
C ALA A 20 -12.54 6.12 0.06
N CYS A 21 -13.57 5.80 0.85
CA CYS A 21 -14.77 6.59 0.97
C CYS A 21 -15.29 6.58 2.42
N VAL A 22 -16.12 7.55 2.73
CA VAL A 22 -16.77 7.67 4.05
C VAL A 22 -18.26 7.93 3.89
N SER A 23 -19.07 7.24 4.72
CA SER A 23 -20.53 7.38 4.76
C SER A 23 -20.97 8.49 5.70
N GLU A 24 -22.27 8.77 5.68
CA GLU A 24 -22.95 9.44 6.78
C GLU A 24 -22.84 8.64 8.09
N PRO A 25 -22.95 9.29 9.27
CA PRO A 25 -22.84 8.61 10.55
C PRO A 25 -24.06 7.74 10.84
N VAL A 26 -23.80 6.61 11.46
CA VAL A 26 -24.83 5.69 11.97
C VAL A 26 -24.54 5.34 13.42
N LYS A 27 -25.50 4.71 14.10
CA LYS A 27 -25.29 4.19 15.46
C LYS A 27 -24.10 3.22 15.47
N PRO A 28 -23.42 3.06 16.60
CA PRO A 28 -22.32 2.09 16.73
C PRO A 28 -22.80 0.68 16.38
N VAL A 29 -22.13 0.06 15.40
CA VAL A 29 -22.42 -1.31 14.92
C VAL A 29 -21.14 -2.10 14.65
N LEU A 30 -19.97 -1.45 14.70
CA LEU A 30 -18.70 -2.07 14.40
C LEU A 30 -17.60 -1.52 15.32
N ASP A 31 -17.07 -2.36 16.22
CA ASP A 31 -16.08 -1.97 17.24
C ASP A 31 -14.62 -2.14 16.77
N GLY A 32 -14.39 -2.59 15.54
CA GLY A 32 -13.05 -2.85 15.04
C GLY A 32 -12.92 -2.62 13.54
N VAL A 33 -11.77 -2.98 13.01
CA VAL A 33 -11.51 -2.99 11.57
C VAL A 33 -11.76 -4.38 11.02
N VAL A 34 -12.61 -4.50 10.02
CA VAL A 34 -12.78 -5.74 9.26
C VAL A 34 -12.07 -5.59 7.93
N THR A 35 -11.21 -6.56 7.61
CA THR A 35 -10.51 -6.62 6.32
C THR A 35 -10.86 -7.91 5.60
N PHE A 36 -11.06 -7.82 4.30
CA PHE A 36 -11.26 -8.96 3.43
C PHE A 36 -10.24 -8.90 2.28
N GLY A 37 -9.09 -9.54 2.49
CA GLY A 37 -7.94 -9.44 1.60
C GLY A 37 -8.23 -9.91 0.17
N ALA A 38 -8.94 -11.03 0.01
CA ALA A 38 -9.29 -11.55 -1.32
C ALA A 38 -10.25 -10.62 -2.10
N GLY A 39 -11.00 -9.77 -1.42
CA GLY A 39 -11.91 -8.81 -2.05
C GLY A 39 -11.38 -7.38 -2.03
N HIS A 40 -10.12 -7.17 -1.65
CA HIS A 40 -9.52 -5.83 -1.55
C HIS A 40 -10.42 -4.82 -0.85
N PHE A 41 -10.98 -5.22 0.29
CA PHE A 41 -11.94 -4.42 1.03
C PHE A 41 -11.57 -4.32 2.50
N TYR A 42 -11.70 -3.15 3.07
CA TYR A 42 -11.72 -2.93 4.50
C TYR A 42 -12.85 -1.99 4.91
N ILE A 43 -13.31 -2.15 6.13
CA ILE A 43 -14.30 -1.27 6.76
C ILE A 43 -13.97 -1.07 8.23
N SER A 44 -14.16 0.16 8.70
CA SER A 44 -14.15 0.53 10.11
C SER A 44 -15.21 1.57 10.39
N GLN A 45 -15.61 1.69 11.64
CA GLN A 45 -16.48 2.77 12.09
C GLN A 45 -15.69 3.79 12.89
N SER A 46 -15.85 5.07 12.58
CA SER A 46 -15.23 6.15 13.34
C SER A 46 -15.97 6.38 14.68
N ASP A 47 -15.33 7.07 15.62
CA ASP A 47 -15.95 7.46 16.90
C ASP A 47 -17.18 8.37 16.71
N LYS A 48 -17.30 9.02 15.56
CA LYS A 48 -18.45 9.86 15.18
C LYS A 48 -19.56 9.09 14.46
N GLY A 49 -19.33 7.79 14.19
CA GLY A 49 -20.31 6.90 13.58
C GLY A 49 -20.17 6.69 12.08
N GLU A 50 -19.31 7.42 11.36
CA GLU A 50 -19.14 7.22 9.93
C GLU A 50 -18.45 5.89 9.62
N MET A 51 -18.91 5.21 8.55
CA MET A 51 -18.21 4.05 7.99
C MET A 51 -17.13 4.50 7.03
N VAL A 52 -15.88 4.15 7.32
CA VAL A 52 -14.71 4.34 6.44
C VAL A 52 -14.46 3.03 5.71
N MET A 53 -14.47 3.07 4.40
CA MET A 53 -14.32 1.90 3.53
C MET A 53 -13.31 2.16 2.43
N GLY A 54 -12.60 1.14 2.02
CA GLY A 54 -11.63 1.23 0.92
C GLY A 54 -10.96 -0.10 0.69
N GLY A 55 -9.80 -0.07 0.01
CA GLY A 55 -8.94 -1.24 -0.15
C GLY A 55 -8.63 -1.60 -1.60
N ASP A 56 -9.32 -1.02 -2.56
CA ASP A 56 -9.06 -1.28 -3.98
C ASP A 56 -8.16 -0.21 -4.60
N LEU A 57 -7.40 -0.61 -5.60
CA LEU A 57 -6.44 0.19 -6.33
C LEU A 57 -6.89 0.39 -7.77
N ASP A 58 -6.43 1.47 -8.37
CA ASP A 58 -6.48 1.60 -9.82
C ASP A 58 -5.59 0.55 -10.48
N GLY A 59 -6.10 -0.14 -11.49
CA GLY A 59 -5.37 -1.18 -12.23
C GLY A 59 -4.29 -0.65 -13.18
N TYR A 60 -3.88 0.60 -13.04
CA TYR A 60 -2.88 1.25 -13.90
C TYR A 60 -1.99 2.20 -13.10
N ASN A 61 -0.76 2.39 -13.59
CA ASN A 61 0.19 3.32 -13.00
C ASN A 61 -0.31 4.76 -13.12
N SER A 62 -0.41 5.46 -11.99
CA SER A 62 -1.01 6.79 -11.93
C SER A 62 -0.43 7.63 -10.79
N TYR A 63 -0.28 8.93 -11.05
CA TYR A 63 0.00 9.96 -10.04
C TYR A 63 -1.25 10.78 -9.69
N ALA A 64 -2.43 10.32 -10.06
CA ALA A 64 -3.68 10.98 -9.71
C ALA A 64 -3.84 11.06 -8.18
N GLN A 65 -4.46 12.13 -7.70
CA GLN A 65 -4.77 12.33 -6.28
C GLN A 65 -6.28 12.32 -6.02
N LYS A 66 -7.05 12.13 -7.07
CA LYS A 66 -8.52 12.03 -7.00
C LYS A 66 -8.93 10.62 -7.36
N GLY A 67 -9.82 10.04 -6.59
CA GLY A 67 -10.42 8.77 -6.88
C GLY A 67 -11.25 8.80 -8.18
N ASN A 68 -11.59 7.63 -8.66
CA ASN A 68 -12.50 7.44 -9.79
C ASN A 68 -13.74 6.63 -9.35
N LEU A 69 -14.83 6.83 -10.07
CA LEU A 69 -16.09 6.18 -9.75
C LEU A 69 -16.04 4.64 -9.90
N PRO A 70 -15.44 4.05 -10.93
CA PRO A 70 -15.37 2.61 -11.07
C PRO A 70 -14.75 1.89 -9.87
N THR A 71 -13.61 2.35 -9.36
CA THR A 71 -12.93 1.75 -8.21
C THR A 71 -13.77 1.88 -6.94
N ILE A 72 -14.33 3.06 -6.67
CA ILE A 72 -15.23 3.26 -5.52
C ILE A 72 -16.50 2.39 -5.64
N GLN A 73 -17.06 2.26 -6.82
CA GLN A 73 -18.22 1.42 -7.07
C GLN A 73 -17.90 -0.07 -6.81
N HIS A 74 -16.71 -0.53 -7.18
CA HIS A 74 -16.24 -1.87 -6.90
C HIS A 74 -16.10 -2.11 -5.38
N VAL A 75 -15.45 -1.20 -4.66
CA VAL A 75 -15.32 -1.23 -3.19
C VAL A 75 -16.71 -1.31 -2.53
N LEU A 76 -17.63 -0.45 -2.93
CA LEU A 76 -18.99 -0.41 -2.35
C LEU A 76 -19.78 -1.68 -2.67
N THR A 77 -19.64 -2.24 -3.86
CA THR A 77 -20.32 -3.50 -4.24
C THR A 77 -19.84 -4.65 -3.36
N GLY A 78 -18.53 -4.79 -3.17
CA GLY A 78 -17.94 -5.77 -2.24
C GLY A 78 -18.39 -5.54 -0.79
N GLY A 79 -18.38 -4.27 -0.37
CA GLY A 79 -18.85 -3.88 0.97
C GLY A 79 -20.30 -4.24 1.22
N ILE A 80 -21.21 -3.98 0.28
CA ILE A 80 -22.65 -4.29 0.40
C ILE A 80 -22.87 -5.81 0.43
N ALA A 81 -22.09 -6.58 -0.30
CA ALA A 81 -22.18 -8.04 -0.26
C ALA A 81 -21.85 -8.60 1.13
N LEU A 82 -20.89 -8.00 1.84
CA LEU A 82 -20.51 -8.39 3.20
C LEU A 82 -21.41 -7.76 4.27
N PHE A 83 -21.81 -6.53 4.08
CA PHE A 83 -22.58 -5.71 5.02
C PHE A 83 -23.79 -5.08 4.30
N PRO A 84 -24.90 -5.81 4.12
CA PRO A 84 -26.07 -5.33 3.33
C PRO A 84 -26.65 -3.98 3.77
N PHE A 85 -26.51 -3.61 5.05
CA PHE A 85 -27.00 -2.34 5.56
C PHE A 85 -26.33 -1.12 4.92
N LEU A 86 -25.10 -1.27 4.37
CA LEU A 86 -24.37 -0.20 3.69
C LEU A 86 -25.13 0.34 2.47
N SER A 87 -26.00 -0.48 1.84
CA SER A 87 -26.83 -0.06 0.70
C SER A 87 -27.77 1.09 1.00
N ARG A 88 -28.04 1.37 2.27
CA ARG A 88 -28.94 2.44 2.73
C ARG A 88 -28.21 3.72 3.11
N LEU A 89 -26.89 3.70 3.13
CA LEU A 89 -26.07 4.83 3.58
C LEU A 89 -25.72 5.75 2.43
N LYS A 90 -25.70 7.04 2.72
CA LYS A 90 -25.22 8.06 1.79
C LYS A 90 -23.70 8.18 1.91
N MET A 91 -23.00 8.20 0.78
CA MET A 91 -21.59 8.50 0.75
C MET A 91 -21.38 10.02 0.81
N LEU A 92 -20.56 10.46 1.75
CA LEU A 92 -20.28 11.88 1.94
C LEU A 92 -19.04 12.32 1.17
N ARG A 93 -18.02 11.48 1.11
CA ARG A 93 -16.74 11.84 0.50
C ARG A 93 -15.98 10.60 0.04
N THR A 94 -15.20 10.79 -1.04
CA THR A 94 -14.18 9.86 -1.52
C THR A 94 -12.84 10.57 -1.59
N TRP A 95 -11.75 9.82 -1.43
CA TRP A 95 -10.39 10.31 -1.62
C TRP A 95 -9.48 9.19 -2.10
N GLY A 96 -8.29 9.56 -2.57
CA GLY A 96 -7.26 8.62 -2.96
C GLY A 96 -5.90 9.01 -2.41
N GLY A 97 -5.06 8.01 -2.19
CA GLY A 97 -3.67 8.14 -1.81
C GLY A 97 -2.77 7.35 -2.75
N ILE A 98 -1.66 7.95 -3.14
CA ILE A 98 -0.69 7.29 -4.01
C ILE A 98 0.07 6.24 -3.20
N MET A 99 0.09 5.02 -3.72
CA MET A 99 0.83 3.89 -3.19
C MET A 99 2.01 3.55 -4.09
N ASP A 100 3.17 3.30 -3.51
CA ASP A 100 4.37 2.81 -4.18
C ASP A 100 4.40 1.27 -4.15
N MET A 101 4.06 0.67 -5.29
CA MET A 101 3.98 -0.77 -5.46
C MET A 101 5.27 -1.31 -6.06
N SER A 102 6.06 -2.05 -5.28
CA SER A 102 7.19 -2.83 -5.80
C SER A 102 6.69 -4.05 -6.58
N MET A 103 7.50 -4.56 -7.48
CA MET A 103 7.14 -5.68 -8.34
C MET A 103 6.75 -6.95 -7.57
N ASP A 104 7.30 -7.18 -6.38
CA ASP A 104 7.04 -8.38 -5.55
C ASP A 104 6.23 -8.09 -4.28
N GLY A 105 5.75 -6.86 -4.11
CA GLY A 105 4.96 -6.48 -2.94
C GLY A 105 5.78 -6.22 -1.67
N SER A 106 7.11 -6.38 -1.72
CA SER A 106 8.01 -6.18 -0.59
C SER A 106 8.87 -4.93 -0.76
N PRO A 107 9.26 -4.24 0.33
CA PRO A 107 10.02 -3.00 0.26
C PRO A 107 11.42 -3.21 -0.34
N ILE A 108 12.03 -2.10 -0.76
CA ILE A 108 13.43 -2.02 -1.13
C ILE A 108 14.15 -1.25 -0.04
N ILE A 109 15.03 -1.93 0.69
CA ILE A 109 15.84 -1.35 1.77
C ILE A 109 17.28 -1.70 1.48
N ASP A 110 18.04 -0.75 0.94
CA ASP A 110 19.38 -1.03 0.45
C ASP A 110 20.29 0.20 0.50
N LYS A 111 21.59 -0.05 0.40
CA LYS A 111 22.60 0.93 0.05
C LYS A 111 22.76 0.94 -1.47
N THR A 112 22.83 2.12 -2.08
CA THR A 112 23.12 2.22 -3.51
C THR A 112 24.61 2.19 -3.80
N HIS A 113 24.97 2.18 -5.09
CA HIS A 113 26.35 2.35 -5.54
C HIS A 113 26.88 3.79 -5.41
N ILE A 114 26.02 4.72 -5.02
CA ILE A 114 26.36 6.14 -4.80
C ILE A 114 26.57 6.32 -3.31
N ASP A 115 27.74 6.81 -2.91
CA ASP A 115 28.07 7.05 -1.52
C ASP A 115 27.10 8.03 -0.86
N GLY A 116 26.60 7.66 0.32
CA GLY A 116 25.63 8.44 1.08
C GLY A 116 24.19 8.37 0.56
N LEU A 117 23.92 7.58 -0.49
CA LEU A 117 22.57 7.39 -0.99
C LEU A 117 22.02 6.02 -0.61
N TYR A 118 20.95 6.02 0.15
CA TYR A 118 20.27 4.82 0.65
C TYR A 118 18.82 4.78 0.17
N LEU A 119 18.27 3.57 0.07
CA LEU A 119 16.90 3.32 -0.35
C LEU A 119 16.08 2.77 0.82
N ASN A 120 14.90 3.31 1.03
CA ASN A 120 13.86 2.75 1.89
C ASN A 120 12.50 3.12 1.30
N CYS A 121 12.01 2.31 0.36
CA CYS A 121 10.86 2.62 -0.47
C CYS A 121 10.13 1.36 -0.95
N GLY A 122 9.03 1.53 -1.71
CA GLY A 122 8.25 0.41 -2.26
C GLY A 122 7.52 -0.39 -1.19
N TRP A 123 6.98 0.28 -0.19
CA TRP A 123 6.38 -0.37 0.99
C TRP A 123 5.00 -0.98 0.75
N CYS A 124 4.38 -0.72 -0.38
CA CYS A 124 3.07 -1.29 -0.73
C CYS A 124 2.06 -1.12 0.40
N TYR A 125 1.48 -2.20 0.89
CA TYR A 125 0.52 -2.22 2.01
C TYR A 125 1.17 -2.26 3.40
N GLY A 126 2.49 -2.48 3.47
CA GLY A 126 3.21 -2.79 4.71
C GLY A 126 3.77 -1.59 5.47
N GLY A 127 3.76 -0.40 4.89
CA GLY A 127 4.54 0.74 5.35
C GLY A 127 4.24 1.15 6.79
N PHE A 128 2.99 1.44 7.11
CA PHE A 128 2.62 1.98 8.42
C PHE A 128 3.00 1.05 9.59
N LYS A 129 2.64 -0.23 9.49
CA LYS A 129 2.92 -1.21 10.55
C LYS A 129 4.42 -1.45 10.77
N SER A 130 5.23 -1.20 9.74
CA SER A 130 6.68 -1.47 9.77
C SER A 130 7.52 -0.24 10.14
N VAL A 131 6.93 0.93 10.37
CA VAL A 131 7.65 2.17 10.69
C VAL A 131 8.67 2.00 11.81
N PRO A 132 8.36 1.41 12.98
CA PRO A 132 9.34 1.30 14.06
C PRO A 132 10.55 0.42 13.69
N SER A 133 10.30 -0.78 13.15
CA SER A 133 11.37 -1.72 12.81
C SER A 133 12.19 -1.25 11.61
N SER A 134 11.52 -0.74 10.57
CA SER A 134 12.17 -0.16 9.40
C SER A 134 13.03 1.05 9.78
N GLY A 135 12.50 1.96 10.58
CA GLY A 135 13.23 3.14 11.04
C GLY A 135 14.49 2.78 11.80
N TRP A 136 14.39 1.80 12.71
CA TRP A 136 15.54 1.35 13.50
C TRP A 136 16.63 0.68 12.64
N THR A 137 16.24 -0.29 11.81
CA THR A 137 17.20 -1.02 10.95
C THR A 137 17.80 -0.11 9.87
N PHE A 138 17.03 0.86 9.36
CA PHE A 138 17.52 1.81 8.38
C PHE A 138 18.47 2.85 8.99
N ALA A 139 18.20 3.33 10.21
CA ALA A 139 19.12 4.17 10.96
C ALA A 139 20.47 3.47 11.20
N HIS A 140 20.45 2.17 11.53
CA HIS A 140 21.66 1.35 11.63
C HIS A 140 22.40 1.29 10.27
N THR A 141 21.67 1.07 9.18
CA THR A 141 22.24 1.01 7.84
C THR A 141 22.99 2.31 7.50
N ILE A 142 22.38 3.46 7.79
CA ILE A 142 23.00 4.77 7.55
C ILE A 142 24.21 4.98 8.45
N ALA A 143 24.09 4.70 9.75
CA ALA A 143 25.16 4.94 10.73
C ALA A 143 26.39 4.05 10.51
N GLN A 144 26.21 2.83 10.07
CA GLN A 144 27.29 1.85 9.84
C GLN A 144 27.72 1.76 8.36
N ASP A 145 27.08 2.50 7.48
CA ASP A 145 27.26 2.42 6.02
C ASP A 145 27.16 0.96 5.49
N ARG A 146 26.33 0.15 6.14
CA ARG A 146 26.14 -1.27 5.84
C ARG A 146 24.69 -1.70 6.10
N VAL A 147 24.09 -2.39 5.13
CA VAL A 147 22.73 -2.91 5.26
C VAL A 147 22.63 -3.80 6.50
N HIS A 148 21.63 -3.54 7.35
CA HIS A 148 21.33 -4.35 8.53
C HIS A 148 20.94 -5.77 8.12
N GLU A 149 21.33 -6.78 8.90
CA GLU A 149 21.09 -8.20 8.55
C GLU A 149 19.62 -8.53 8.32
N LEU A 150 18.70 -7.94 9.10
CA LEU A 150 17.24 -8.11 8.92
C LEU A 150 16.74 -7.54 7.58
N ASN A 151 17.47 -6.63 6.97
CA ASN A 151 17.12 -6.04 5.68
C ASN A 151 17.81 -6.72 4.49
N SER A 152 18.66 -7.72 4.72
CA SER A 152 19.48 -8.34 3.67
C SER A 152 18.68 -8.92 2.51
N GLY A 153 17.46 -9.41 2.79
CA GLY A 153 16.54 -9.92 1.77
C GLY A 153 15.88 -8.83 0.91
N PHE A 154 15.83 -7.59 1.40
CA PHE A 154 15.13 -6.48 0.73
C PHE A 154 16.02 -5.69 -0.24
N SER A 155 17.15 -6.26 -0.64
CA SER A 155 18.08 -5.63 -1.58
C SER A 155 17.44 -5.35 -2.95
N LEU A 156 17.79 -4.21 -3.56
CA LEU A 156 17.40 -3.88 -4.92
C LEU A 156 17.90 -4.93 -5.94
N ASN A 157 19.07 -5.52 -5.68
CA ASN A 157 19.67 -6.53 -6.56
C ASN A 157 18.86 -7.85 -6.64
N ARG A 158 17.87 -8.08 -5.76
CA ARG A 158 17.03 -9.27 -5.83
C ARG A 158 16.28 -9.38 -7.16
N PHE A 159 15.85 -8.24 -7.70
CA PHE A 159 15.12 -8.20 -8.98
C PHE A 159 16.01 -8.59 -10.17
N SER A 160 17.23 -8.11 -10.24
CA SER A 160 18.18 -8.47 -11.30
C SER A 160 18.64 -9.93 -11.23
N LYS A 161 18.59 -10.52 -10.03
CA LYS A 161 18.91 -11.95 -9.80
C LYS A 161 17.71 -12.87 -10.00
N GLY A 162 16.53 -12.32 -10.32
CA GLY A 162 15.31 -13.09 -10.46
C GLY A 162 14.77 -13.66 -9.13
N TYR A 163 15.23 -13.16 -8.00
CA TYR A 163 14.75 -13.54 -6.67
C TYR A 163 13.66 -12.56 -6.21
N LEU A 164 12.46 -13.07 -5.97
CA LEU A 164 11.33 -12.28 -5.49
C LEU A 164 10.95 -12.72 -4.08
N LEU A 165 10.62 -11.75 -3.24
CA LEU A 165 10.06 -12.02 -1.91
C LEU A 165 8.55 -12.17 -2.07
N ASP A 166 8.04 -13.36 -1.72
CA ASP A 166 6.59 -13.59 -1.67
C ASP A 166 6.11 -13.45 -0.22
N GLU A 167 5.69 -12.26 0.15
CA GLU A 167 4.93 -12.07 1.37
C GLU A 167 3.52 -12.61 1.11
N LYS A 168 3.28 -13.89 1.43
CA LYS A 168 2.05 -14.66 1.16
C LYS A 168 0.79 -13.81 1.16
N GLY A 169 0.22 -13.59 -0.01
CA GLY A 169 -1.02 -12.84 -0.21
C GLY A 169 -0.88 -11.36 -0.55
N LEU A 170 0.33 -10.82 -0.69
CA LEU A 170 0.57 -9.42 -1.08
C LEU A 170 1.34 -9.29 -2.40
N GLY A 171 1.73 -10.40 -3.02
CA GLY A 171 2.49 -10.39 -4.27
C GLY A 171 1.63 -10.07 -5.49
N THR A 172 2.28 -9.61 -6.54
CA THR A 172 1.71 -9.16 -7.82
C THR A 172 0.87 -10.19 -8.59
N LYS A 173 0.80 -11.43 -8.12
CA LYS A 173 -0.03 -12.49 -8.74
C LYS A 173 -1.52 -12.16 -8.79
N THR A 174 -1.98 -11.16 -8.06
CA THR A 174 -3.38 -10.72 -8.06
C THR A 174 -3.70 -9.63 -9.08
N TRP A 175 -2.69 -9.09 -9.79
CA TRP A 175 -2.87 -7.95 -10.70
C TRP A 175 -2.89 -8.33 -12.18
N ILE A 176 -2.63 -9.60 -12.53
CA ILE A 176 -2.52 -10.11 -13.91
C ILE A 176 -3.60 -11.16 -14.20
N SER A 177 -4.77 -11.05 -13.64
CA SER A 177 -5.92 -11.89 -14.04
C SER A 177 -7.08 -11.06 -14.49
#